data_5bfe2d18254f007fbe04f4f98de03e41
#
_entry.id   5bfe2d18254f007fbe04f4f98de03e41
#
_cell.length_a   1.000
_cell.length_b   1.000
_cell.length_c   1.000
_cell.angle_alpha   90.00
_cell.angle_beta   90.00
_cell.angle_gamma   90.00
#
_symmetry.space_group_name_H-M   'P 1'
#
loop_
_entity.id
_entity.type
_entity.pdbx_description
1 polymer ?
#
loop_
_entity_poly.entity_id
_entity_poly.type
_entity_poly.pdbx_seq_one_letter_code
_entity_poly.pdbx_strand_id
1 'polypeptide(L)'
;RRRTEDLLGDYNVSVPPYMWPTAFVNVGTMENSGFEFDLNVNAVQTRDFTYSFNVIGSTMKNKFIDFSNSKYIGQDFYNVCETENPFPYYYLQRIEKGQSIGNFYMWKYHGIDHNGEWLVYDRNGDVISASRATEEDKVKVGNGLPKFTMSTTHNFRYKNFDLALFFRGAFGFDLFNIHDFYYGTRKYSGNMLKKAYGKNFKISSTGPHAVTDYFLERGDYFKLDQITLGYTLNVPKAKYMNSLRIYGSVTNVFTITKFSSYSYILP
;
A
#
# COMPACT_ATOMS: atom_id res chain seq x y z
N ARG A 1 -5.36 -4.56 -21.32
CA ARG A 1 -5.82 -3.17 -21.20
C ARG A 1 -7.33 -3.13 -21.03
N ARG A 2 -7.79 -2.42 -20.00
CA ARG A 2 -9.21 -2.20 -19.71
C ARG A 2 -9.44 -0.70 -19.45
N ARG A 3 -10.45 -0.15 -20.12
CA ARG A 3 -10.93 1.21 -19.89
C ARG A 3 -12.29 1.13 -19.22
N THR A 4 -12.48 1.92 -18.16
CA THR A 4 -13.75 2.04 -17.44
C THR A 4 -14.17 3.48 -17.52
N GLU A 5 -15.38 3.72 -18.00
CA GLU A 5 -16.00 5.03 -18.16
C GLU A 5 -17.14 5.17 -17.16
N ASP A 6 -17.63 6.37 -16.98
CA ASP A 6 -18.75 6.70 -16.08
C ASP A 6 -18.52 6.26 -14.62
N LEU A 7 -17.27 6.36 -14.15
CA LEU A 7 -16.97 6.14 -12.74
C LEU A 7 -17.68 7.20 -11.90
N LEU A 8 -18.30 6.76 -10.81
CA LEU A 8 -18.91 7.65 -9.83
C LEU A 8 -17.80 8.45 -9.13
N GLY A 9 -17.92 9.74 -9.13
CA GLY A 9 -16.99 10.67 -8.48
C GLY A 9 -17.74 11.80 -7.78
N ASP A 10 -17.07 12.40 -6.80
CA ASP A 10 -17.52 13.61 -6.14
C ASP A 10 -17.11 14.82 -6.98
N TYR A 11 -18.06 15.64 -7.39
CA TYR A 11 -17.85 16.76 -8.29
C TYR A 11 -18.32 18.07 -7.66
N ASN A 12 -17.48 19.11 -7.74
CA ASN A 12 -17.82 20.42 -7.20
C ASN A 12 -18.95 21.05 -8.03
N VAL A 13 -20.01 21.48 -7.36
CA VAL A 13 -21.18 22.12 -7.96
C VAL A 13 -21.44 23.48 -7.33
N SER A 14 -22.14 24.34 -8.05
CA SER A 14 -22.51 25.66 -7.53
C SER A 14 -23.60 25.58 -6.47
N VAL A 15 -23.46 26.40 -5.43
CA VAL A 15 -24.48 26.60 -4.41
C VAL A 15 -24.93 28.09 -4.47
N PRO A 16 -26.19 28.41 -4.79
CA PRO A 16 -27.25 27.59 -5.35
C PRO A 16 -26.99 27.20 -6.83
N PRO A 17 -27.74 26.30 -7.45
CA PRO A 17 -29.01 25.70 -6.98
C PRO A 17 -28.86 24.44 -6.13
N TYR A 18 -27.64 23.89 -5.97
CA TYR A 18 -27.45 22.71 -5.15
C TYR A 18 -27.40 23.07 -3.65
N MET A 19 -27.85 22.16 -2.80
CA MET A 19 -27.81 22.34 -1.34
C MET A 19 -26.41 22.09 -0.74
N TRP A 20 -25.58 21.31 -1.41
CA TRP A 20 -24.22 20.95 -1.02
C TRP A 20 -23.23 21.37 -2.10
N PRO A 21 -21.97 21.70 -1.72
CA PRO A 21 -20.95 22.13 -2.69
C PRO A 21 -20.46 21.01 -3.60
N THR A 22 -20.82 19.76 -3.32
CA THR A 22 -20.45 18.61 -4.13
C THR A 22 -21.66 17.74 -4.46
N ALA A 23 -21.58 17.00 -5.56
CA ALA A 23 -22.57 16.03 -5.98
C ALA A 23 -21.87 14.78 -6.54
N PHE A 24 -22.40 13.59 -6.24
CA PHE A 24 -21.95 12.35 -6.84
C PHE A 24 -22.49 12.25 -8.27
N VAL A 25 -21.56 12.15 -9.22
CA VAL A 25 -21.89 12.11 -10.65
C VAL A 25 -21.02 11.10 -11.38
N ASN A 26 -21.51 10.57 -12.49
CA ASN A 26 -20.77 9.63 -13.34
C ASN A 26 -19.91 10.43 -14.34
N VAL A 27 -18.66 10.69 -13.98
CA VAL A 27 -17.76 11.55 -14.76
C VAL A 27 -16.36 10.96 -14.96
N GLY A 28 -15.98 9.94 -14.17
CA GLY A 28 -14.63 9.43 -14.18
C GLY A 28 -14.36 8.48 -15.35
N THR A 29 -13.20 8.62 -15.97
CA THR A 29 -12.66 7.64 -16.91
C THR A 29 -11.28 7.20 -16.45
N MET A 30 -11.10 5.88 -16.31
CA MET A 30 -9.82 5.28 -15.88
C MET A 30 -9.41 4.17 -16.84
N GLU A 31 -8.12 4.06 -17.04
CA GLU A 31 -7.50 3.00 -17.83
C GLU A 31 -6.55 2.18 -16.96
N ASN A 32 -6.68 0.85 -17.05
CA ASN A 32 -5.75 -0.11 -16.46
C ASN A 32 -5.09 -0.91 -17.56
N SER A 33 -3.79 -1.14 -17.45
CA SER A 33 -3.02 -2.01 -18.33
C SER A 33 -1.97 -2.76 -17.53
N GLY A 34 -1.63 -3.96 -17.96
CA GLY A 34 -0.67 -4.79 -17.27
C GLY A 34 -0.34 -6.04 -18.06
N PHE A 35 0.56 -6.80 -17.49
CA PHE A 35 0.96 -8.11 -17.96
C PHE A 35 0.79 -9.10 -16.81
N GLU A 36 0.18 -10.23 -17.09
CA GLU A 36 -0.03 -11.32 -16.14
C GLU A 36 0.54 -12.60 -16.72
N PHE A 37 1.17 -13.40 -15.88
CA PHE A 37 1.64 -14.73 -16.26
C PHE A 37 1.32 -15.73 -15.16
N ASP A 38 1.10 -16.96 -15.59
CA ASP A 38 0.90 -18.14 -14.73
C ASP A 38 1.75 -19.28 -15.30
N LEU A 39 2.70 -19.74 -14.49
CA LEU A 39 3.62 -20.82 -14.85
C LEU A 39 3.44 -22.00 -13.89
N ASN A 40 3.00 -23.12 -14.41
CA ASN A 40 2.86 -24.37 -13.68
C ASN A 40 3.92 -25.37 -14.16
N VAL A 41 4.72 -25.88 -13.23
CA VAL A 41 5.81 -26.80 -13.53
C VAL A 41 5.76 -28.03 -12.64
N ASN A 42 5.78 -29.20 -13.24
CA ASN A 42 6.06 -30.48 -12.58
C ASN A 42 7.56 -30.75 -12.71
N ALA A 43 8.33 -30.27 -11.73
CA ALA A 43 9.80 -30.26 -11.82
C ALA A 43 10.41 -31.64 -11.59
N VAL A 44 9.83 -32.44 -10.69
CA VAL A 44 10.32 -33.80 -10.39
C VAL A 44 9.11 -34.71 -10.24
N GLN A 45 9.16 -35.87 -10.91
CA GLN A 45 8.15 -36.90 -10.77
C GLN A 45 8.83 -38.29 -10.76
N THR A 46 8.96 -38.87 -9.59
CA THR A 46 9.45 -40.21 -9.38
C THR A 46 8.40 -41.05 -8.67
N ARG A 47 8.66 -42.34 -8.46
CA ARG A 47 7.77 -43.25 -7.74
C ARG A 47 7.43 -42.76 -6.33
N ASP A 48 8.43 -42.29 -5.60
CA ASP A 48 8.30 -41.95 -4.18
C ASP A 48 8.33 -40.43 -3.91
N PHE A 49 8.77 -39.60 -4.84
CA PHE A 49 8.90 -38.15 -4.67
C PHE A 49 8.36 -37.40 -5.87
N THR A 50 7.51 -36.40 -5.59
CA THR A 50 7.07 -35.44 -6.60
C THR A 50 7.28 -34.02 -6.07
N TYR A 51 7.69 -33.13 -6.96
CA TYR A 51 7.77 -31.70 -6.69
C TYR A 51 7.16 -30.95 -7.86
N SER A 52 6.19 -30.11 -7.56
CA SER A 52 5.61 -29.17 -8.50
C SER A 52 5.57 -27.78 -7.90
N PHE A 53 5.64 -26.78 -8.75
CA PHE A 53 5.46 -25.41 -8.34
C PHE A 53 4.61 -24.64 -9.35
N ASN A 54 3.92 -23.62 -8.82
CA ASN A 54 3.21 -22.63 -9.59
C ASN A 54 3.78 -21.25 -9.26
N VAL A 55 3.98 -20.41 -10.26
CA VAL A 55 4.38 -19.00 -10.11
C VAL A 55 3.41 -18.14 -10.89
N ILE A 56 2.75 -17.24 -10.19
CA ILE A 56 1.86 -16.24 -10.76
C ILE A 56 2.49 -14.86 -10.55
N GLY A 57 2.54 -14.05 -11.58
CA GLY A 57 3.02 -12.68 -11.50
C GLY A 57 2.14 -11.72 -12.29
N SER A 58 2.01 -10.51 -11.78
CA SER A 58 1.21 -9.47 -12.41
C SER A 58 1.88 -8.11 -12.28
N THR A 59 1.91 -7.37 -13.37
CA THR A 59 2.25 -5.94 -13.36
C THR A 59 0.99 -5.12 -13.61
N MET A 60 0.87 -3.97 -12.96
CA MET A 60 -0.28 -3.09 -13.17
C MET A 60 0.17 -1.64 -13.34
N LYS A 61 -0.36 -1.00 -14.38
CA LYS A 61 -0.31 0.45 -14.58
C LYS A 61 -1.74 0.95 -14.69
N ASN A 62 -2.07 1.96 -13.93
CA ASN A 62 -3.34 2.66 -14.06
C ASN A 62 -3.11 4.12 -14.44
N LYS A 63 -4.10 4.71 -15.07
CA LYS A 63 -4.11 6.10 -15.46
C LYS A 63 -5.52 6.65 -15.35
N PHE A 64 -5.67 7.70 -14.60
CA PHE A 64 -6.92 8.45 -14.58
C PHE A 64 -6.95 9.36 -15.81
N ILE A 65 -7.93 9.17 -16.70
CA ILE A 65 -7.94 9.81 -18.01
C ILE A 65 -8.64 11.14 -17.93
N ASP A 66 -9.84 11.19 -17.36
CA ASP A 66 -10.67 12.39 -17.31
C ASP A 66 -11.63 12.37 -16.13
N PHE A 67 -11.97 13.57 -15.62
CA PHE A 67 -12.99 13.82 -14.61
C PHE A 67 -14.25 14.48 -15.21
N SER A 68 -14.27 14.70 -16.51
CA SER A 68 -15.32 15.49 -17.14
C SER A 68 -16.16 14.67 -18.10
N ASN A 69 -17.39 15.12 -18.28
CA ASN A 69 -18.29 14.73 -19.36
C ASN A 69 -18.93 15.98 -19.96
N SER A 70 -19.90 15.82 -20.84
CA SER A 70 -20.57 16.94 -21.51
C SER A 70 -21.30 17.91 -20.56
N LYS A 71 -21.59 17.50 -19.33
CA LYS A 71 -22.33 18.30 -18.34
C LYS A 71 -21.43 18.87 -17.24
N TYR A 72 -20.31 18.20 -16.94
CA TYR A 72 -19.42 18.53 -15.84
C TYR A 72 -18.01 18.71 -16.38
N ILE A 73 -17.55 19.95 -16.46
CA ILE A 73 -16.28 20.33 -17.07
C ILE A 73 -15.45 21.15 -16.07
N GLY A 74 -14.13 20.99 -16.11
CA GLY A 74 -13.20 21.91 -15.44
C GLY A 74 -12.58 21.43 -14.13
N GLN A 75 -12.67 20.14 -13.80
CA GLN A 75 -11.94 19.58 -12.68
C GLN A 75 -10.72 18.80 -13.17
N ASP A 76 -9.51 19.23 -12.78
CA ASP A 76 -8.26 18.60 -13.18
C ASP A 76 -7.73 17.60 -12.15
N PHE A 77 -8.09 17.77 -10.88
CA PHE A 77 -7.71 16.88 -9.79
C PHE A 77 -8.73 16.94 -8.64
N TYR A 78 -8.64 15.95 -7.75
CA TYR A 78 -9.20 16.02 -6.40
C TYR A 78 -8.30 15.30 -5.40
N ASN A 79 -8.33 15.78 -4.16
CA ASN A 79 -7.52 15.27 -3.07
C ASN A 79 -8.30 14.19 -2.33
N VAL A 80 -7.58 13.16 -1.87
CA VAL A 80 -8.14 12.01 -1.13
C VAL A 80 -7.22 11.60 0.02
N CYS A 81 -7.71 10.72 0.89
CA CYS A 81 -6.98 10.20 2.06
C CYS A 81 -6.63 11.32 3.04
N GLU A 82 -7.63 11.80 3.73
CA GLU A 82 -7.47 12.80 4.79
C GLU A 82 -6.81 12.21 6.04
N THR A 83 -5.99 13.03 6.71
CA THR A 83 -5.60 12.80 8.10
C THR A 83 -6.73 13.25 9.03
N GLU A 84 -6.81 12.66 10.23
CA GLU A 84 -7.86 12.96 11.21
C GLU A 84 -7.28 13.67 12.46
N ASN A 85 -8.17 14.03 13.36
CA ASN A 85 -7.78 14.57 14.66
C ASN A 85 -6.69 13.71 15.35
N PRO A 86 -5.79 14.30 16.13
CA PRO A 86 -5.78 15.66 16.66
C PRO A 86 -5.08 16.72 15.78
N PHE A 87 -4.60 16.33 14.61
CA PHE A 87 -3.95 17.27 13.69
C PHE A 87 -4.96 17.88 12.71
N PRO A 88 -4.62 19.01 12.08
CA PRO A 88 -5.40 19.55 10.97
C PRO A 88 -5.63 18.52 9.87
N TYR A 89 -6.74 18.61 9.16
CA TYR A 89 -7.01 17.77 8.02
C TYR A 89 -6.03 18.08 6.89
N TYR A 90 -5.25 17.08 6.53
CA TYR A 90 -4.35 17.12 5.38
C TYR A 90 -4.72 16.00 4.42
N TYR A 91 -4.70 16.28 3.14
CA TYR A 91 -4.82 15.26 2.13
C TYR A 91 -3.45 14.65 1.83
N LEU A 92 -3.36 13.33 1.83
CA LEU A 92 -2.13 12.59 1.60
C LEU A 92 -1.93 12.23 0.13
N GLN A 93 -3.03 12.10 -0.60
CA GLN A 93 -3.02 11.66 -1.99
C GLN A 93 -3.82 12.62 -2.87
N ARG A 94 -3.43 12.64 -4.16
CA ARG A 94 -4.12 13.38 -5.21
C ARG A 94 -4.38 12.47 -6.39
N ILE A 95 -5.63 12.47 -6.87
CA ILE A 95 -6.00 11.90 -8.15
C ILE A 95 -6.01 13.04 -9.16
N GLU A 96 -5.19 12.92 -10.21
CA GLU A 96 -4.95 13.97 -11.17
C GLU A 96 -5.10 13.42 -12.58
N LYS A 97 -5.66 14.24 -13.49
CA LYS A 97 -5.82 13.90 -14.91
C LYS A 97 -4.47 13.51 -15.54
N GLY A 98 -4.48 12.39 -16.21
CA GLY A 98 -3.29 11.87 -16.89
C GLY A 98 -2.31 11.13 -15.97
N GLN A 99 -2.52 11.08 -14.67
CA GLN A 99 -1.67 10.43 -13.68
C GLN A 99 -2.25 9.10 -13.17
N SER A 100 -1.40 8.34 -12.48
CA SER A 100 -1.80 7.15 -11.74
C SER A 100 -2.59 7.54 -10.50
N ILE A 101 -3.61 6.76 -10.12
CA ILE A 101 -4.23 6.86 -8.81
C ILE A 101 -3.25 6.38 -7.73
N GLY A 102 -3.52 6.76 -6.47
CA GLY A 102 -2.66 6.39 -5.34
C GLY A 102 -1.36 7.17 -5.23
N ASN A 103 -1.19 8.25 -6.02
CA ASN A 103 -0.05 9.14 -5.89
C ASN A 103 -0.09 9.90 -4.56
N PHE A 104 0.96 9.76 -3.76
CA PHE A 104 1.20 10.63 -2.62
C PHE A 104 1.64 12.00 -3.12
N TYR A 105 0.95 13.03 -2.62
CA TYR A 105 1.13 14.42 -3.03
C TYR A 105 1.30 15.29 -1.79
N MET A 106 2.55 15.66 -1.48
CA MET A 106 2.91 16.33 -0.24
C MET A 106 4.19 17.13 -0.41
N TRP A 107 4.58 17.87 0.63
CA TRP A 107 5.83 18.61 0.62
C TRP A 107 7.02 17.65 0.65
N LYS A 108 8.02 17.97 -0.16
CA LYS A 108 9.27 17.21 -0.20
C LYS A 108 10.16 17.64 0.97
N TYR A 109 10.48 16.69 1.84
CA TYR A 109 11.29 16.92 3.04
C TYR A 109 12.73 17.26 2.68
N HIS A 110 13.31 18.31 3.34
CA HIS A 110 14.71 18.62 3.31
C HIS A 110 15.40 18.28 4.63
N GLY A 111 14.84 18.71 5.75
CA GLY A 111 15.48 18.56 7.04
C GLY A 111 14.65 19.13 8.20
N ILE A 112 15.32 19.25 9.34
CA ILE A 112 14.81 19.93 10.53
C ILE A 112 15.85 21.00 10.90
N ASP A 113 15.40 22.22 11.09
CA ASP A 113 16.27 23.35 11.48
C ASP A 113 16.72 23.26 12.94
N HIS A 114 17.50 24.26 13.38
CA HIS A 114 18.03 24.34 14.76
C HIS A 114 16.94 24.58 15.83
N ASN A 115 15.77 25.09 15.42
CA ASN A 115 14.60 25.28 16.30
C ASN A 115 13.67 24.05 16.33
N GLY A 116 13.98 23.02 15.53
CA GLY A 116 13.18 21.83 15.39
C GLY A 116 12.00 21.97 14.41
N GLU A 117 12.03 23.00 13.55
CA GLU A 117 11.00 23.20 12.52
C GLU A 117 11.30 22.42 11.26
N TRP A 118 10.24 22.03 10.55
CA TRP A 118 10.33 21.31 9.30
C TRP A 118 10.83 22.22 8.17
N LEU A 119 11.86 21.77 7.45
CA LEU A 119 12.34 22.37 6.22
C LEU A 119 11.89 21.51 5.03
N VAL A 120 11.35 22.17 4.03
CA VAL A 120 10.83 21.55 2.81
C VAL A 120 11.32 22.29 1.58
N TYR A 121 11.24 21.65 0.42
CA TYR A 121 11.48 22.32 -0.86
C TYR A 121 10.20 22.99 -1.35
N ASP A 122 10.32 24.22 -1.82
CA ASP A 122 9.26 24.90 -2.56
C ASP A 122 9.21 24.44 -4.03
N ARG A 123 8.30 25.00 -4.82
CA ARG A 123 8.15 24.70 -6.27
C ARG A 123 9.37 25.07 -7.10
N ASN A 124 10.23 26.00 -6.65
CA ASN A 124 11.44 26.42 -7.32
C ASN A 124 12.67 25.58 -6.94
N GLY A 125 12.52 24.71 -5.93
CA GLY A 125 13.61 23.90 -5.38
C GLY A 125 14.36 24.58 -4.26
N ASP A 126 13.91 25.73 -3.77
CA ASP A 126 14.50 26.44 -2.65
C ASP A 126 14.04 25.81 -1.32
N VAL A 127 14.93 25.84 -0.33
CA VAL A 127 14.62 25.32 1.01
C VAL A 127 13.92 26.40 1.83
N ILE A 128 12.71 26.11 2.25
CA ILE A 128 11.89 27.00 3.08
C ILE A 128 11.36 26.28 4.33
N SER A 129 10.97 27.06 5.35
CA SER A 129 10.22 26.50 6.49
C SER A 129 8.83 26.02 6.02
N ALA A 130 8.40 24.86 6.51
CA ALA A 130 7.07 24.34 6.21
C ALA A 130 5.92 25.27 6.64
N SER A 131 6.17 26.20 7.57
CA SER A 131 5.22 27.24 7.96
C SER A 131 4.95 28.27 6.85
N ARG A 132 5.84 28.37 5.87
CA ARG A 132 5.71 29.26 4.69
C ARG A 132 5.32 28.53 3.42
N ALA A 133 5.35 27.19 3.45
CA ALA A 133 4.98 26.37 2.30
C ALA A 133 3.48 26.42 2.04
N THR A 134 3.13 26.38 0.78
CA THR A 134 1.75 26.42 0.29
C THR A 134 1.34 25.09 -0.35
N GLU A 135 0.07 24.95 -0.71
CA GLU A 135 -0.41 23.78 -1.47
C GLU A 135 0.27 23.64 -2.85
N GLU A 136 0.73 24.74 -3.43
CA GLU A 136 1.40 24.76 -4.73
C GLU A 136 2.85 24.24 -4.67
N ASP A 137 3.43 24.15 -3.46
CA ASP A 137 4.77 23.60 -3.23
C ASP A 137 4.75 22.09 -3.03
N LYS A 138 3.56 21.48 -2.96
CA LYS A 138 3.42 20.03 -2.90
C LYS A 138 3.74 19.41 -4.26
N VAL A 139 4.39 18.25 -4.20
CA VAL A 139 4.76 17.47 -5.38
C VAL A 139 4.41 16.00 -5.19
N LYS A 140 4.37 15.27 -6.28
CA LYS A 140 4.28 13.81 -6.26
C LYS A 140 5.57 13.23 -5.69
N VAL A 141 5.49 12.53 -4.56
CA VAL A 141 6.65 11.96 -3.84
C VAL A 141 6.68 10.43 -3.85
N GLY A 142 5.56 9.77 -4.14
CA GLY A 142 5.47 8.32 -4.16
C GLY A 142 4.13 7.83 -4.70
N ASN A 143 3.93 6.50 -4.66
CA ASN A 143 2.66 5.87 -5.05
C ASN A 143 2.38 4.65 -4.18
N GLY A 144 1.16 4.53 -3.69
CA GLY A 144 0.71 3.44 -2.81
C GLY A 144 0.30 2.16 -3.52
N LEU A 145 0.32 2.13 -4.87
CA LEU A 145 -0.07 0.94 -5.63
C LEU A 145 1.15 0.13 -6.05
N PRO A 146 1.18 -1.19 -5.78
CA PRO A 146 2.27 -2.04 -6.22
C PRO A 146 2.41 -2.05 -7.74
N LYS A 147 3.64 -1.93 -8.24
CA LYS A 147 3.97 -2.07 -9.67
C LYS A 147 4.02 -3.52 -10.12
N PHE A 148 4.36 -4.41 -9.18
CA PHE A 148 4.48 -5.83 -9.41
C PHE A 148 3.99 -6.62 -8.19
N THR A 149 3.16 -7.63 -8.43
CA THR A 149 2.76 -8.61 -7.42
C THR A 149 3.13 -10.00 -7.90
N MET A 150 3.48 -10.87 -6.96
CA MET A 150 3.75 -12.27 -7.26
C MET A 150 3.26 -13.20 -6.15
N SER A 151 2.93 -14.41 -6.55
CA SER A 151 2.75 -15.52 -5.62
C SER A 151 3.39 -16.79 -6.17
N THR A 152 3.83 -17.65 -5.28
CA THR A 152 4.34 -18.97 -5.68
C THR A 152 3.91 -20.02 -4.67
N THR A 153 3.45 -21.15 -5.21
CA THR A 153 3.08 -22.32 -4.44
C THR A 153 4.03 -23.46 -4.77
N HIS A 154 4.62 -24.06 -3.75
CA HIS A 154 5.49 -25.21 -3.90
C HIS A 154 4.85 -26.42 -3.23
N ASN A 155 4.64 -27.49 -3.98
CA ASN A 155 4.06 -28.73 -3.49
C ASN A 155 5.09 -29.85 -3.58
N PHE A 156 5.39 -30.44 -2.43
CA PHE A 156 6.27 -31.59 -2.29
C PHE A 156 5.45 -32.77 -1.81
N ARG A 157 5.69 -33.93 -2.39
CA ARG A 157 5.15 -35.17 -1.89
C ARG A 157 6.28 -36.20 -1.83
N TYR A 158 6.45 -36.79 -0.65
CA TYR A 158 7.35 -37.88 -0.45
C TYR A 158 6.63 -39.06 0.22
N LYS A 159 6.41 -40.13 -0.55
CA LYS A 159 5.58 -41.27 -0.11
C LYS A 159 4.23 -40.80 0.40
N ASN A 160 4.00 -40.91 1.70
CA ASN A 160 2.75 -40.57 2.37
C ASN A 160 2.73 -39.13 2.93
N PHE A 161 3.86 -38.43 2.91
CA PHE A 161 3.96 -37.05 3.34
C PHE A 161 3.66 -36.09 2.18
N ASP A 162 2.97 -35.01 2.44
CA ASP A 162 2.80 -33.87 1.57
C ASP A 162 3.13 -32.57 2.31
N LEU A 163 3.84 -31.68 1.64
CA LEU A 163 4.19 -30.35 2.13
C LEU A 163 3.83 -29.33 1.06
N ALA A 164 3.02 -28.33 1.44
CA ALA A 164 2.71 -27.19 0.61
C ALA A 164 3.23 -25.90 1.26
N LEU A 165 3.95 -25.09 0.48
CA LEU A 165 4.45 -23.78 0.87
C LEU A 165 3.83 -22.72 -0.06
N PHE A 166 3.23 -21.69 0.53
CA PHE A 166 2.66 -20.59 -0.24
C PHE A 166 3.35 -19.28 0.12
N PHE A 167 3.93 -18.66 -0.90
CA PHE A 167 4.57 -17.35 -0.79
C PHE A 167 3.79 -16.32 -1.60
N ARG A 168 3.82 -15.08 -1.13
CA ARG A 168 3.34 -13.93 -1.88
C ARG A 168 4.18 -12.70 -1.61
N GLY A 169 4.19 -11.77 -2.57
CA GLY A 169 4.88 -10.50 -2.44
C GLY A 169 4.25 -9.42 -3.28
N ALA A 170 4.50 -8.18 -2.87
CA ALA A 170 4.14 -6.99 -3.62
C ALA A 170 5.31 -6.01 -3.57
N PHE A 171 5.59 -5.35 -4.70
CA PHE A 171 6.82 -4.58 -4.88
C PHE A 171 6.55 -3.30 -5.66
N GLY A 172 7.38 -2.30 -5.41
CA GLY A 172 7.38 -1.06 -6.15
C GLY A 172 6.32 -0.07 -5.70
N PHE A 173 5.99 -0.05 -4.40
CA PHE A 173 5.02 0.89 -3.83
C PHE A 173 5.53 1.50 -2.52
N ASP A 174 4.86 2.56 -2.09
CA ASP A 174 5.18 3.29 -0.89
C ASP A 174 3.98 3.26 0.08
N LEU A 175 4.26 3.34 1.38
CA LEU A 175 3.27 3.44 2.43
C LEU A 175 3.51 4.72 3.24
N PHE A 176 2.46 5.45 3.55
CA PHE A 176 2.54 6.53 4.51
C PHE A 176 2.43 5.94 5.92
N ASN A 177 3.50 6.12 6.72
CA ASN A 177 3.53 5.62 8.07
C ASN A 177 2.71 6.52 8.99
N ILE A 178 1.40 6.28 9.02
CA ILE A 178 0.44 7.08 9.78
C ILE A 178 0.71 7.03 11.29
N HIS A 179 1.20 5.90 11.82
CA HIS A 179 1.58 5.77 13.22
C HIS A 179 2.76 6.67 13.57
N ASP A 180 3.74 6.76 12.66
CA ASP A 180 4.86 7.67 12.82
C ASP A 180 4.45 9.13 12.73
N PHE A 181 3.55 9.43 11.82
CA PHE A 181 3.00 10.77 11.68
C PHE A 181 2.31 11.22 12.97
N TYR A 182 1.43 10.38 13.56
CA TYR A 182 0.71 10.72 14.77
C TYR A 182 1.55 10.62 16.04
N TYR A 183 2.29 9.54 16.22
CA TYR A 183 2.90 9.18 17.51
C TYR A 183 4.43 9.18 17.48
N GLY A 184 5.04 9.35 16.33
CA GLY A 184 6.50 9.33 16.16
C GLY A 184 7.20 10.66 16.47
N THR A 185 6.45 11.72 16.80
CA THR A 185 6.95 13.03 17.21
C THR A 185 6.31 13.46 18.53
N ARG A 186 6.87 14.50 19.19
CA ARG A 186 6.32 15.03 20.45
C ARG A 186 5.19 16.05 20.27
N LYS A 187 4.55 16.05 19.09
CA LYS A 187 3.43 16.93 18.77
C LYS A 187 2.13 16.55 19.45
N TYR A 188 1.94 15.26 19.70
CA TYR A 188 0.77 14.71 20.35
C TYR A 188 1.06 14.50 21.85
N SER A 189 0.12 14.91 22.71
CA SER A 189 0.30 14.85 24.18
C SER A 189 -0.04 13.50 24.82
N GLY A 190 -0.37 12.48 24.03
CA GLY A 190 -0.70 11.14 24.52
C GLY A 190 0.51 10.19 24.52
N ASN A 191 0.24 8.90 24.40
CA ASN A 191 1.28 7.88 24.26
C ASN A 191 2.03 8.06 22.95
N MET A 192 3.36 8.02 23.02
CA MET A 192 4.25 8.26 21.88
C MET A 192 5.16 7.06 21.62
N LEU A 193 5.58 6.90 20.37
CA LEU A 193 6.58 5.90 20.00
C LEU A 193 7.96 6.26 20.57
N LYS A 194 8.79 5.27 20.88
CA LYS A 194 10.16 5.47 21.40
C LYS A 194 10.99 6.43 20.53
N LYS A 195 10.74 6.44 19.21
CA LYS A 195 11.48 7.33 18.29
C LYS A 195 11.18 8.82 18.51
N ALA A 196 10.05 9.19 19.12
CA ALA A 196 9.76 10.58 19.51
C ALA A 196 10.78 11.11 20.53
N TYR A 197 11.32 10.23 21.37
CA TYR A 197 12.35 10.55 22.38
C TYR A 197 13.77 10.20 21.89
N GLY A 198 13.92 9.59 20.73
CA GLY A 198 15.20 9.23 20.12
C GLY A 198 15.47 10.00 18.83
N LYS A 199 15.34 9.33 17.70
CA LYS A 199 15.64 9.88 16.35
C LYS A 199 14.92 11.21 16.07
N ASN A 200 13.66 11.34 16.52
CA ASN A 200 12.80 12.48 16.25
C ASN A 200 12.80 13.53 17.38
N PHE A 201 13.64 13.38 18.39
CA PHE A 201 13.67 14.28 19.56
C PHE A 201 13.90 15.74 19.18
N LYS A 202 14.69 16.00 18.14
CA LYS A 202 14.97 17.34 17.64
C LYS A 202 13.76 18.04 16.99
N ILE A 203 12.70 17.30 16.64
CA ILE A 203 11.50 17.89 16.04
C ILE A 203 10.74 18.65 17.13
N SER A 204 10.45 19.92 16.87
CA SER A 204 9.73 20.79 17.79
C SER A 204 8.37 20.22 18.17
N SER A 205 8.01 20.31 19.44
CA SER A 205 6.68 19.92 19.94
C SER A 205 5.61 21.01 19.70
N THR A 206 6.00 22.24 19.43
CA THR A 206 5.08 23.41 19.37
C THR A 206 4.79 23.90 17.96
N GLY A 207 5.77 23.88 17.04
CA GLY A 207 5.56 24.36 15.66
C GLY A 207 4.52 23.56 14.85
N PRO A 208 4.18 23.95 13.62
CA PRO A 208 3.24 23.23 12.77
C PRO A 208 3.73 21.82 12.47
N HIS A 209 2.81 20.86 12.37
CA HIS A 209 3.11 19.52 11.88
C HIS A 209 3.03 19.52 10.36
N ALA A 210 4.04 18.97 9.69
CA ALA A 210 4.11 18.98 8.23
C ALA A 210 3.90 17.59 7.63
N VAL A 211 3.00 17.49 6.68
CA VAL A 211 2.81 16.29 5.88
C VAL A 211 3.85 16.27 4.77
N THR A 212 4.87 15.44 4.97
CA THR A 212 6.04 15.33 4.09
C THR A 212 6.35 13.87 3.77
N ASP A 213 7.17 13.65 2.76
CA ASP A 213 7.70 12.33 2.41
C ASP A 213 8.68 11.74 3.45
N TYR A 214 8.98 12.48 4.54
CA TYR A 214 9.67 11.92 5.72
C TYR A 214 8.95 10.71 6.31
N PHE A 215 7.62 10.67 6.20
CA PHE A 215 6.78 9.58 6.70
C PHE A 215 6.44 8.53 5.63
N LEU A 216 6.98 8.68 4.42
CA LEU A 216 6.87 7.65 3.38
C LEU A 216 7.93 6.58 3.58
N GLU A 217 7.51 5.34 3.55
CA GLU A 217 8.37 4.17 3.62
C GLU A 217 8.08 3.23 2.45
N ARG A 218 9.10 2.43 2.08
CA ARG A 218 8.90 1.38 1.07
C ARG A 218 7.96 0.31 1.62
N GLY A 219 6.88 0.06 0.89
CA GLY A 219 5.88 -0.95 1.22
C GLY A 219 6.22 -2.35 0.72
N ASP A 220 7.34 -2.52 0.00
CA ASP A 220 7.75 -3.80 -0.59
C ASP A 220 7.81 -4.90 0.46
N TYR A 221 7.21 -6.04 0.16
CA TYR A 221 7.29 -7.22 1.03
C TYR A 221 7.33 -8.53 0.24
N PHE A 222 7.93 -9.53 0.86
CA PHE A 222 7.86 -10.94 0.47
C PHE A 222 7.56 -11.79 1.71
N LYS A 223 6.58 -12.67 1.62
CA LYS A 223 6.01 -13.35 2.77
C LYS A 223 5.83 -14.83 2.50
N LEU A 224 6.27 -15.68 3.45
CA LEU A 224 5.78 -17.06 3.54
C LEU A 224 4.45 -17.02 4.29
N ASP A 225 3.38 -17.10 3.54
CA ASP A 225 2.04 -16.88 4.06
C ASP A 225 1.42 -18.13 4.66
N GLN A 226 1.74 -19.30 4.10
CA GLN A 226 1.21 -20.57 4.61
C GLN A 226 2.21 -21.72 4.41
N ILE A 227 2.28 -22.58 5.44
CA ILE A 227 2.89 -23.91 5.40
C ILE A 227 1.80 -24.91 5.77
N THR A 228 1.66 -25.95 4.98
CA THR A 228 0.79 -27.10 5.31
C THR A 228 1.58 -28.38 5.18
N LEU A 229 1.67 -29.16 6.27
CA LEU A 229 2.26 -30.48 6.28
C LEU A 229 1.17 -31.52 6.53
N GLY A 230 1.08 -32.49 5.66
CA GLY A 230 0.12 -33.59 5.72
C GLY A 230 0.80 -34.96 5.74
N TYR A 231 0.10 -35.91 6.33
CA TYR A 231 0.45 -37.33 6.29
C TYR A 231 -0.79 -38.16 5.98
N THR A 232 -0.71 -39.01 4.99
CA THR A 232 -1.81 -39.89 4.54
C THR A 232 -1.55 -41.34 5.00
N LEU A 233 -2.44 -41.82 5.87
CA LEU A 233 -2.48 -43.22 6.29
C LEU A 233 -3.35 -44.03 5.31
N ASN A 234 -2.81 -45.06 4.72
CA ASN A 234 -3.61 -46.02 3.95
C ASN A 234 -4.17 -47.08 4.89
N VAL A 235 -5.49 -47.20 4.93
CA VAL A 235 -6.21 -48.14 5.83
C VAL A 235 -7.09 -49.11 5.02
N PRO A 236 -6.49 -49.92 4.14
CA PRO A 236 -7.25 -50.72 3.17
C PRO A 236 -8.16 -51.81 3.79
N LYS A 237 -7.97 -52.13 5.08
CA LYS A 237 -8.77 -53.12 5.83
C LYS A 237 -9.97 -52.53 6.57
N ALA A 238 -10.13 -51.20 6.56
CA ALA A 238 -11.27 -50.55 7.20
C ALA A 238 -12.52 -50.64 6.33
N LYS A 239 -13.66 -51.04 6.88
CA LYS A 239 -14.90 -51.30 6.16
C LYS A 239 -15.48 -50.07 5.44
N TYR A 240 -15.20 -48.87 5.97
CA TYR A 240 -15.84 -47.61 5.47
C TYR A 240 -14.80 -46.53 5.10
N MET A 241 -13.51 -46.83 5.11
CA MET A 241 -12.47 -45.82 4.90
C MET A 241 -11.24 -46.45 4.23
N ASN A 242 -10.80 -45.90 3.11
CA ASN A 242 -9.61 -46.38 2.38
C ASN A 242 -8.33 -45.63 2.79
N SER A 243 -8.45 -44.39 3.20
CA SER A 243 -7.35 -43.56 3.65
C SER A 243 -7.79 -42.51 4.66
N LEU A 244 -6.88 -42.12 5.52
CA LEU A 244 -7.03 -41.00 6.48
C LEU A 244 -5.87 -40.04 6.30
N ARG A 245 -6.15 -38.78 5.99
CA ARG A 245 -5.12 -37.74 5.93
C ARG A 245 -5.22 -36.86 7.17
N ILE A 246 -4.11 -36.75 7.90
CA ILE A 246 -3.94 -35.82 9.03
C ILE A 246 -3.01 -34.72 8.55
N TYR A 247 -3.35 -33.46 8.84
CA TYR A 247 -2.52 -32.33 8.44
C TYR A 247 -2.52 -31.22 9.50
N GLY A 248 -1.43 -30.45 9.51
CA GLY A 248 -1.31 -29.20 10.26
C GLY A 248 -0.98 -28.05 9.32
N SER A 249 -1.53 -26.88 9.57
CA SER A 249 -1.30 -25.68 8.78
C SER A 249 -0.93 -24.50 9.67
N VAL A 250 0.07 -23.73 9.26
CA VAL A 250 0.52 -22.50 9.92
C VAL A 250 0.41 -21.37 8.90
N THR A 251 -0.18 -20.25 9.31
CA THR A 251 -0.29 -19.05 8.48
C THR A 251 0.54 -17.91 9.06
N ASN A 252 0.85 -16.89 8.25
CA ASN A 252 1.66 -15.74 8.65
C ASN A 252 3.04 -16.12 9.21
N VAL A 253 3.75 -17.04 8.54
CA VAL A 253 4.97 -17.65 9.07
C VAL A 253 6.09 -16.63 9.24
N PHE A 254 6.40 -15.86 8.19
CA PHE A 254 7.29 -14.70 8.27
C PHE A 254 7.06 -13.72 7.11
N THR A 255 7.49 -12.48 7.31
CA THR A 255 7.47 -11.44 6.29
C THR A 255 8.83 -10.75 6.24
N ILE A 256 9.37 -10.59 5.04
CA ILE A 256 10.56 -9.79 4.77
C ILE A 256 10.07 -8.46 4.20
N THR A 257 10.32 -7.35 4.91
CA THR A 257 9.93 -6.00 4.50
C THR A 257 10.90 -4.97 5.08
N LYS A 258 10.97 -3.80 4.45
CA LYS A 258 11.69 -2.63 4.98
C LYS A 258 10.76 -1.68 5.73
N PHE A 259 9.45 -1.95 5.78
CA PHE A 259 8.49 -1.11 6.48
C PHE A 259 8.73 -1.16 7.99
N SER A 260 9.09 -0.03 8.58
CA SER A 260 9.59 0.03 9.96
C SER A 260 8.53 -0.28 11.02
N SER A 261 7.28 0.09 10.78
CA SER A 261 6.17 -0.17 11.71
C SER A 261 5.76 -1.64 11.77
N TYR A 262 6.19 -2.47 10.83
CA TYR A 262 5.88 -3.91 10.86
C TYR A 262 6.51 -4.62 12.07
N SER A 263 7.68 -4.17 12.52
CA SER A 263 8.36 -4.74 13.69
C SER A 263 7.63 -4.51 15.04
N TYR A 264 6.61 -3.64 15.06
CA TYR A 264 5.81 -3.37 16.25
C TYR A 264 4.46 -4.11 16.29
N ILE A 265 4.12 -4.83 15.21
CA ILE A 265 2.83 -5.55 15.06
C ILE A 265 2.99 -7.07 15.30
N LEU A 266 4.21 -7.56 15.39
CA LEU A 266 4.44 -8.96 15.76
C LEU A 266 4.35 -9.14 17.27
N PRO A 267 3.58 -10.12 17.74
CA PRO A 267 3.44 -10.45 19.15
C PRO A 267 4.74 -10.88 19.80
#